data_bc7ef962bfdfc5093eb664f8709ffcdf
#
_entry.id   bc7ef962bfdfc5093eb664f8709ffcdf
#
_cell.length_a   1.000
_cell.length_b   1.000
_cell.length_c   1.000
_cell.angle_alpha   90.00
_cell.angle_beta   90.00
_cell.angle_gamma   90.00
#
_symmetry.space_group_name_H-M   'P 1'
#
loop_
_entity.id
_entity.type
_entity.pdbx_description
1 polymer ?
#
loop_
_entity_poly.entity_id
_entity_poly.type
_entity_poly.pdbx_seq_one_letter_code
_entity_poly.pdbx_strand_id
1 'polypeptide(L)'
;DKVALVLHTQPVDNNGTDLFAVRDLFLGEDSSIRFSSGKLSVEGMNYLYNLADITVLPSNAEGWGLALTESMMAGTMIMATVTGGMQDQMRFEDKEGNWITFNENFPSNHYGTYKKHGKWAIPIFPKTRSIVGSPKTPYIYDDHVDMQDLAKGLMESYNMSREEIKVNGLAGREWVTSEESMASSKKMNENMVKYIDQTINEFKPRKNFDFIKIDSQLPVKQLCHKLIY
;
A
#
# COMPACT_ATOMS: atom_id res chain seq x y z
N ASP A 1 17.43 22.40 13.99
CA ASP A 1 17.26 21.76 12.75
C ASP A 1 15.85 21.52 12.35
N LYS A 2 15.61 21.36 11.13
CA LYS A 2 14.50 21.95 10.39
C LYS A 2 13.73 20.88 9.63
N VAL A 3 13.21 19.91 10.37
CA VAL A 3 12.27 18.92 9.86
C VAL A 3 10.89 19.26 10.38
N ALA A 4 9.88 19.21 9.52
CA ALA A 4 8.47 19.28 9.91
C ALA A 4 7.77 18.00 9.47
N LEU A 5 7.05 17.38 10.39
CA LEU A 5 6.10 16.31 10.09
C LEU A 5 4.71 16.94 9.93
N VAL A 6 4.15 16.84 8.74
CA VAL A 6 2.78 17.28 8.45
C VAL A 6 1.86 16.08 8.43
N LEU A 7 0.92 16.02 9.35
CA LEU A 7 -0.12 14.99 9.42
C LEU A 7 -1.41 15.55 8.83
N HIS A 8 -1.74 15.14 7.60
CA HIS A 8 -3.04 15.48 7.00
C HIS A 8 -4.09 14.46 7.41
N THR A 9 -4.69 14.69 8.55
CA THR A 9 -5.66 13.78 9.18
C THR A 9 -6.54 14.54 10.17
N GLN A 10 -7.62 13.89 10.62
CA GLN A 10 -8.35 14.36 11.78
C GLN A 10 -7.59 13.94 13.04
N PRO A 11 -7.08 14.91 13.85
CA PRO A 11 -6.19 14.55 14.96
C PRO A 11 -6.90 13.82 16.11
N VAL A 12 -8.21 14.00 16.22
CA VAL A 12 -9.06 13.35 17.23
C VAL A 12 -10.30 12.81 16.52
N ASP A 13 -10.51 11.52 16.55
CA ASP A 13 -11.71 10.86 16.06
C ASP A 13 -12.15 9.71 16.99
N ASN A 14 -13.30 9.10 16.69
CA ASN A 14 -13.86 8.03 17.53
C ASN A 14 -13.16 6.67 17.39
N ASN A 15 -12.29 6.51 16.40
CA ASN A 15 -11.67 5.23 16.05
C ASN A 15 -10.15 5.23 16.22
N GLY A 16 -9.57 6.40 16.46
CA GLY A 16 -8.13 6.59 16.55
C GLY A 16 -7.67 7.14 17.91
N THR A 17 -6.37 7.23 18.05
CA THR A 17 -5.74 7.86 19.22
C THR A 17 -5.82 9.38 19.09
N ASP A 18 -5.96 10.10 20.21
CA ASP A 18 -5.81 11.55 20.26
C ASP A 18 -4.35 11.93 19.94
N LEU A 19 -4.13 12.41 18.72
CA LEU A 19 -2.80 12.73 18.22
C LEU A 19 -2.21 14.00 18.84
N PHE A 20 -3.05 14.91 19.36
CA PHE A 20 -2.56 16.05 20.13
C PHE A 20 -1.97 15.59 21.46
N ALA A 21 -2.69 14.72 22.17
CA ALA A 21 -2.19 14.16 23.43
C ALA A 21 -0.90 13.33 23.22
N VAL A 22 -0.82 12.55 22.13
CA VAL A 22 0.40 11.80 21.79
C VAL A 22 1.57 12.75 21.51
N ARG A 23 1.36 13.80 20.70
CA ARG A 23 2.40 14.79 20.43
C ARG A 23 2.90 15.41 21.74
N ASP A 24 2.01 15.88 22.57
CA ASP A 24 2.35 16.63 23.80
C ASP A 24 3.04 15.74 24.81
N LEU A 25 2.66 14.46 24.89
CA LEU A 25 3.30 13.47 25.76
C LEU A 25 4.76 13.20 25.37
N PHE A 26 5.07 13.09 24.07
CA PHE A 26 6.38 12.65 23.61
C PHE A 26 7.31 13.79 23.19
N LEU A 27 6.76 14.92 22.72
CA LEU A 27 7.54 15.97 22.05
C LEU A 27 7.26 17.37 22.61
N GLY A 28 6.18 17.56 23.33
CA GLY A 28 5.71 18.87 23.77
C GLY A 28 5.03 19.70 22.66
N GLU A 29 4.38 20.80 23.05
CA GLU A 29 3.59 21.65 22.14
C GLU A 29 4.44 22.34 21.05
N ASP A 30 5.68 22.68 21.36
CA ASP A 30 6.62 23.33 20.43
C ASP A 30 7.28 22.38 19.42
N SER A 31 6.78 21.15 19.31
CA SER A 31 7.30 20.18 18.36
C SER A 31 7.17 20.64 16.89
N SER A 32 7.98 20.05 16.02
CA SER A 32 7.88 20.27 14.57
C SER A 32 6.72 19.50 13.89
N ILE A 33 5.79 18.94 14.67
CA ILE A 33 4.58 18.30 14.13
C ILE A 33 3.52 19.35 13.83
N ARG A 34 2.96 19.29 12.64
CA ARG A 34 1.87 20.15 12.18
C ARG A 34 0.69 19.29 11.75
N PHE A 35 -0.51 19.70 12.14
CA PHE A 35 -1.74 19.04 11.73
C PHE A 35 -2.42 19.86 10.63
N SER A 36 -2.81 19.19 9.57
CA SER A 36 -3.69 19.69 8.53
C SER A 36 -4.98 18.87 8.57
N SER A 37 -6.06 19.48 8.94
CA SER A 37 -7.38 18.84 9.10
C SER A 37 -8.38 19.36 8.08
N GLY A 38 -9.44 18.59 7.86
CA GLY A 38 -10.49 18.90 6.91
C GLY A 38 -10.19 18.42 5.51
N LYS A 39 -11.19 18.47 4.64
CA LYS A 39 -11.10 18.02 3.26
C LYS A 39 -10.47 19.11 2.39
N LEU A 40 -9.34 18.81 1.77
CA LEU A 40 -8.71 19.68 0.78
C LEU A 40 -9.31 19.46 -0.61
N SER A 41 -9.24 20.50 -1.46
CA SER A 41 -9.51 20.35 -2.89
C SER A 41 -8.38 19.57 -3.57
N VAL A 42 -8.58 19.17 -4.83
CA VAL A 42 -7.53 18.51 -5.62
C VAL A 42 -6.28 19.38 -5.71
N GLU A 43 -6.45 20.68 -5.91
CA GLU A 43 -5.34 21.64 -5.95
C GLU A 43 -4.65 21.74 -4.57
N GLY A 44 -5.43 21.75 -3.50
CA GLY A 44 -4.91 21.79 -2.12
C GLY A 44 -4.08 20.53 -1.81
N MET A 45 -4.54 19.35 -2.21
CA MET A 45 -3.77 18.11 -2.08
C MET A 45 -2.50 18.14 -2.93
N ASN A 46 -2.58 18.65 -4.16
CA ASN A 46 -1.39 18.81 -5.00
C ASN A 46 -0.35 19.74 -4.37
N TYR A 47 -0.78 20.85 -3.75
CA TYR A 47 0.16 21.71 -3.01
C TYR A 47 0.79 20.98 -1.82
N LEU A 48 0.01 20.18 -1.10
CA LEU A 48 0.52 19.42 0.04
C LEU A 48 1.61 18.42 -0.38
N TYR A 49 1.39 17.67 -1.46
CA TYR A 49 2.40 16.74 -1.98
C TYR A 49 3.65 17.48 -2.50
N ASN A 50 3.48 18.59 -3.21
CA ASN A 50 4.61 19.37 -3.71
C ASN A 50 5.41 20.09 -2.59
N LEU A 51 4.80 20.31 -1.42
CA LEU A 51 5.48 20.86 -0.25
C LEU A 51 6.38 19.86 0.45
N ALA A 52 6.02 18.56 0.37
CA ALA A 52 6.71 17.50 1.06
C ALA A 52 7.99 17.07 0.30
N ASP A 53 9.07 16.82 1.03
CA ASP A 53 10.26 16.15 0.50
C ASP A 53 10.00 14.65 0.32
N ILE A 54 9.19 14.06 1.22
CA ILE A 54 8.82 12.65 1.19
C ILE A 54 7.41 12.44 1.79
N THR A 55 6.63 11.58 1.18
CA THR A 55 5.34 11.12 1.73
C THR A 55 5.52 9.79 2.43
N VAL A 56 5.08 9.71 3.68
CA VAL A 56 5.23 8.53 4.54
C VAL A 56 3.88 7.85 4.75
N LEU A 57 3.77 6.58 4.39
CA LEU A 57 2.55 5.78 4.56
C LEU A 57 2.87 4.43 5.23
N PRO A 58 2.93 4.38 6.57
CA PRO A 58 3.27 3.17 7.33
C PRO A 58 2.03 2.31 7.64
N SER A 59 1.10 2.21 6.71
CA SER A 59 -0.13 1.41 6.89
C SER A 59 0.20 -0.08 7.04
N ASN A 60 -0.57 -0.76 7.89
CA ASN A 60 -0.41 -2.20 8.13
C ASN A 60 -1.02 -3.06 7.02
N ALA A 61 -2.01 -2.53 6.32
CA ALA A 61 -2.65 -3.18 5.17
C ALA A 61 -3.23 -2.11 4.24
N GLU A 62 -2.98 -2.27 2.96
CA GLU A 62 -3.49 -1.38 1.91
C GLU A 62 -3.79 -2.16 0.65
N GLY A 63 -4.95 -1.88 0.03
CA GLY A 63 -5.24 -2.40 -1.30
C GLY A 63 -4.31 -1.83 -2.36
N TRP A 64 -4.09 -0.53 -2.34
CA TRP A 64 -3.19 0.17 -3.26
C TRP A 64 -2.35 1.27 -2.60
N GLY A 65 -2.97 2.16 -1.80
CA GLY A 65 -2.29 3.33 -1.22
C GLY A 65 -2.24 4.51 -2.19
N LEU A 66 -3.39 5.07 -2.57
CA LEU A 66 -3.50 6.16 -3.55
C LEU A 66 -2.62 7.36 -3.22
N ALA A 67 -2.42 7.65 -1.94
CA ALA A 67 -1.55 8.74 -1.50
C ALA A 67 -0.11 8.62 -2.02
N LEU A 68 0.40 7.39 -2.21
CA LEU A 68 1.72 7.16 -2.79
C LEU A 68 1.75 7.48 -4.29
N THR A 69 0.74 7.03 -5.03
CA THR A 69 0.59 7.34 -6.45
C THR A 69 0.51 8.85 -6.68
N GLU A 70 -0.34 9.54 -5.92
CA GLU A 70 -0.53 11.00 -6.01
C GLU A 70 0.77 11.76 -5.67
N SER A 71 1.48 11.30 -4.64
CA SER A 71 2.78 11.82 -4.24
C SER A 71 3.82 11.69 -5.36
N MET A 72 3.95 10.50 -5.94
CA MET A 72 4.86 10.28 -7.07
C MET A 72 4.48 11.11 -8.29
N MET A 73 3.18 11.28 -8.59
CA MET A 73 2.72 12.16 -9.67
C MET A 73 3.12 13.63 -9.44
N ALA A 74 3.21 14.07 -8.18
CA ALA A 74 3.75 15.38 -7.83
C ALA A 74 5.29 15.46 -7.92
N GLY A 75 5.97 14.32 -8.07
CA GLY A 75 7.44 14.25 -8.08
C GLY A 75 8.05 14.16 -6.69
N THR A 76 7.29 13.72 -5.70
CA THR A 76 7.69 13.54 -4.31
C THR A 76 8.03 12.09 -4.04
N MET A 77 9.12 11.84 -3.33
CA MET A 77 9.52 10.50 -2.90
C MET A 77 8.50 9.87 -1.97
N ILE A 78 8.52 8.54 -1.87
CA ILE A 78 7.64 7.79 -0.99
C ILE A 78 8.43 6.94 0.01
N MET A 79 7.88 6.79 1.22
CA MET A 79 8.33 5.81 2.21
C MET A 79 7.09 5.06 2.72
N ALA A 80 7.07 3.75 2.60
CA ALA A 80 5.88 3.00 2.96
C ALA A 80 6.20 1.56 3.40
N THR A 81 5.24 0.97 4.10
CA THR A 81 5.28 -0.45 4.44
C THR A 81 5.25 -1.31 3.18
N VAL A 82 6.10 -2.33 3.13
CA VAL A 82 6.08 -3.33 2.05
C VAL A 82 4.94 -4.29 2.31
N THR A 83 3.73 -3.88 1.93
CA THR A 83 2.51 -4.70 2.05
C THR A 83 1.47 -4.31 1.00
N GLY A 84 0.68 -5.29 0.55
CA GLY A 84 -0.39 -5.08 -0.43
C GLY A 84 0.09 -4.36 -1.67
N GLY A 85 -0.74 -3.52 -2.26
CA GLY A 85 -0.41 -2.75 -3.47
C GLY A 85 0.64 -1.66 -3.27
N MET A 86 1.02 -1.32 -2.04
CA MET A 86 2.11 -0.37 -1.81
C MET A 86 3.46 -0.91 -2.30
N GLN A 87 3.69 -2.23 -2.21
CA GLN A 87 4.93 -2.83 -2.71
C GLN A 87 5.04 -2.75 -4.23
N ASP A 88 3.93 -2.79 -4.96
CA ASP A 88 3.93 -2.65 -6.43
C ASP A 88 4.40 -1.26 -6.85
N GLN A 89 4.05 -0.23 -6.08
CA GLN A 89 4.45 1.15 -6.34
C GLN A 89 5.94 1.42 -6.10
N MET A 90 6.62 0.54 -5.38
CA MET A 90 8.06 0.62 -5.13
C MET A 90 8.88 -0.02 -6.28
N ARG A 91 8.22 -0.72 -7.21
CA ARG A 91 8.85 -1.37 -8.36
C ARG A 91 10.03 -2.25 -7.96
N PHE A 92 9.75 -3.27 -7.17
CA PHE A 92 10.76 -4.27 -6.85
C PHE A 92 11.21 -5.04 -8.08
N GLU A 93 12.48 -5.41 -8.10
CA GLU A 93 13.11 -6.10 -9.22
C GLU A 93 13.61 -7.49 -8.81
N ASP A 94 13.51 -8.43 -9.75
CA ASP A 94 14.19 -9.73 -9.67
C ASP A 94 15.71 -9.59 -9.89
N LYS A 95 16.41 -10.72 -9.94
CA LYS A 95 17.86 -10.74 -10.14
C LYS A 95 18.28 -10.30 -11.55
N GLU A 96 17.37 -10.43 -12.48
CA GLU A 96 17.54 -10.06 -13.89
C GLU A 96 17.19 -8.60 -14.14
N GLY A 97 16.62 -7.91 -13.16
CA GLY A 97 16.21 -6.50 -13.24
C GLY A 97 14.80 -6.29 -13.78
N ASN A 98 14.00 -7.34 -13.91
CA ASN A 98 12.61 -7.21 -14.32
C ASN A 98 11.75 -6.78 -13.14
N TRP A 99 10.75 -5.95 -13.41
CA TRP A 99 9.76 -5.58 -12.42
C TRP A 99 8.93 -6.79 -11.99
N ILE A 100 8.81 -6.96 -10.67
CA ILE A 100 7.99 -7.99 -10.06
C ILE A 100 6.60 -7.43 -9.85
N THR A 101 5.64 -7.94 -10.61
CA THR A 101 4.23 -7.55 -10.50
C THR A 101 3.43 -8.60 -9.74
N PHE A 102 2.27 -8.17 -9.24
CA PHE A 102 1.33 -9.08 -8.60
C PHE A 102 0.91 -10.22 -9.54
N ASN A 103 0.96 -11.43 -9.01
CA ASN A 103 0.41 -12.64 -9.64
C ASN A 103 -0.07 -13.59 -8.53
N GLU A 104 -0.66 -14.71 -8.90
CA GLU A 104 -1.22 -15.68 -7.95
C GLU A 104 -0.21 -16.24 -6.92
N ASN A 105 1.08 -16.20 -7.25
CA ASN A 105 2.17 -16.67 -6.40
C ASN A 105 2.90 -15.53 -5.67
N PHE A 106 2.55 -14.27 -5.95
CA PHE A 106 3.20 -13.10 -5.35
C PHE A 106 2.53 -12.77 -4.02
N PRO A 107 3.24 -12.86 -2.89
CA PRO A 107 2.65 -12.63 -1.59
C PRO A 107 2.36 -11.14 -1.36
N SER A 108 1.37 -10.84 -0.51
CA SER A 108 1.06 -9.48 -0.08
C SER A 108 2.21 -8.80 0.67
N ASN A 109 3.20 -9.56 1.10
CA ASN A 109 4.44 -9.11 1.71
C ASN A 109 5.53 -10.14 1.40
N HIS A 110 6.54 -9.74 0.66
CA HIS A 110 7.64 -10.65 0.27
C HIS A 110 8.76 -10.75 1.33
N TYR A 111 8.57 -10.18 2.52
CA TYR A 111 9.50 -10.26 3.67
C TYR A 111 10.96 -9.94 3.34
N GLY A 112 11.18 -9.01 2.41
CA GLY A 112 12.51 -8.62 1.99
C GLY A 112 13.22 -9.64 1.10
N THR A 113 12.51 -10.54 0.45
CA THR A 113 13.07 -11.43 -0.59
C THR A 113 13.70 -10.61 -1.72
N TYR A 114 13.05 -9.53 -2.12
CA TYR A 114 13.52 -8.60 -3.12
C TYR A 114 14.08 -7.35 -2.45
N LYS A 115 15.23 -6.88 -2.90
CA LYS A 115 15.96 -5.75 -2.31
C LYS A 115 16.11 -4.58 -3.27
N LYS A 116 16.16 -4.86 -4.57
CA LYS A 116 16.22 -3.84 -5.59
C LYS A 116 14.83 -3.25 -5.83
N HIS A 117 14.74 -1.95 -5.85
CA HIS A 117 13.49 -1.20 -6.02
C HIS A 117 13.75 0.14 -6.71
N GLY A 118 12.71 0.85 -7.06
CA GLY A 118 12.80 2.20 -7.61
C GLY A 118 13.46 3.17 -6.62
N LYS A 119 14.34 4.01 -7.12
CA LYS A 119 15.11 4.96 -6.29
C LYS A 119 14.25 6.04 -5.62
N TRP A 120 13.00 6.17 -6.00
CA TRP A 120 12.02 7.08 -5.41
C TRP A 120 11.37 6.55 -4.13
N ALA A 121 11.63 5.30 -3.78
CA ALA A 121 10.98 4.63 -2.67
C ALA A 121 11.97 4.26 -1.56
N ILE A 122 11.54 4.44 -0.30
CA ILE A 122 12.19 3.90 0.89
C ILE A 122 11.27 2.80 1.46
N PRO A 123 11.54 1.52 1.19
CA PRO A 123 10.71 0.43 1.67
C PRO A 123 10.94 0.14 3.14
N ILE A 124 9.87 0.04 3.91
CA ILE A 124 9.91 -0.41 5.31
C ILE A 124 9.36 -1.82 5.38
N PHE A 125 10.21 -2.78 5.67
CA PHE A 125 9.84 -4.19 5.71
C PHE A 125 9.17 -4.54 7.03
N PRO A 126 7.95 -5.12 7.01
CA PRO A 126 7.28 -5.57 8.24
C PRO A 126 8.10 -6.63 9.00
N LYS A 127 8.01 -6.58 10.32
CA LYS A 127 8.65 -7.55 11.23
C LYS A 127 7.69 -8.61 11.73
N THR A 128 6.43 -8.25 11.88
CA THR A 128 5.40 -9.13 12.41
C THR A 128 4.13 -9.02 11.58
N ARG A 129 3.30 -10.07 11.66
CA ARG A 129 1.99 -10.12 11.02
C ARG A 129 0.97 -10.62 12.02
N SER A 130 -0.20 -9.98 12.04
CA SER A 130 -1.37 -10.45 12.80
C SER A 130 -2.55 -10.66 11.88
N ILE A 131 -3.56 -11.38 12.36
CA ILE A 131 -4.86 -11.48 11.71
C ILE A 131 -5.81 -10.56 12.46
N VAL A 132 -6.45 -9.66 11.75
CA VAL A 132 -7.47 -8.75 12.27
C VAL A 132 -8.81 -9.00 11.58
N GLY A 133 -9.89 -8.69 12.25
CA GLY A 133 -11.24 -8.87 11.74
C GLY A 133 -12.21 -9.33 12.81
N SER A 134 -13.43 -9.62 12.40
CA SER A 134 -14.50 -10.11 13.28
C SER A 134 -15.47 -11.01 12.49
N PRO A 135 -16.40 -11.73 13.13
CA PRO A 135 -17.41 -12.50 12.41
C PRO A 135 -18.27 -11.68 11.42
N LYS A 136 -18.34 -10.37 11.58
CA LYS A 136 -19.09 -9.46 10.70
C LYS A 136 -18.22 -8.81 9.62
N THR A 137 -16.91 -8.90 9.73
CA THR A 137 -15.94 -8.31 8.78
C THR A 137 -14.95 -9.37 8.34
N PRO A 138 -14.50 -9.34 7.09
CA PRO A 138 -13.49 -10.29 6.63
C PRO A 138 -12.25 -10.26 7.52
N TYR A 139 -11.62 -11.41 7.73
CA TYR A 139 -10.30 -11.48 8.33
C TYR A 139 -9.26 -11.11 7.30
N ILE A 140 -8.38 -10.19 7.67
CA ILE A 140 -7.25 -9.76 6.86
C ILE A 140 -5.94 -9.88 7.64
N TYR A 141 -4.84 -9.89 6.92
CA TYR A 141 -3.51 -9.80 7.53
C TYR A 141 -3.10 -8.34 7.67
N ASP A 142 -2.64 -7.98 8.86
CA ASP A 142 -1.97 -6.72 9.15
C ASP A 142 -0.48 -6.96 9.29
N ASP A 143 0.30 -6.24 8.50
CA ASP A 143 1.76 -6.27 8.50
C ASP A 143 2.31 -5.09 9.33
N HIS A 144 2.98 -5.39 10.43
CA HIS A 144 3.45 -4.37 11.36
C HIS A 144 4.95 -4.08 11.16
N VAL A 145 5.26 -2.81 10.96
CA VAL A 145 6.63 -2.31 10.89
C VAL A 145 7.21 -2.08 12.28
N ASP A 146 8.53 -2.17 12.39
CA ASP A 146 9.25 -1.76 13.58
C ASP A 146 9.50 -0.25 13.56
N MET A 147 9.26 0.43 14.69
CA MET A 147 9.46 1.87 14.81
C MET A 147 10.91 2.28 14.56
N GLN A 148 11.88 1.41 14.89
CA GLN A 148 13.29 1.67 14.62
C GLN A 148 13.60 1.62 13.12
N ASP A 149 12.95 0.73 12.36
CA ASP A 149 13.14 0.67 10.92
C ASP A 149 12.46 1.86 10.22
N LEU A 150 11.31 2.31 10.71
CA LEU A 150 10.70 3.56 10.27
C LEU A 150 11.62 4.77 10.54
N ALA A 151 12.17 4.85 11.76
CA ALA A 151 13.12 5.90 12.11
C ALA A 151 14.39 5.88 11.25
N LYS A 152 14.92 4.70 10.92
CA LYS A 152 16.06 4.58 9.98
C LYS A 152 15.71 5.12 8.59
N GLY A 153 14.51 4.77 8.06
CA GLY A 153 14.05 5.30 6.77
C GLY A 153 13.91 6.83 6.77
N LEU A 154 13.40 7.41 7.87
CA LEU A 154 13.36 8.87 8.05
C LEU A 154 14.76 9.47 8.10
N MET A 155 15.71 8.84 8.78
CA MET A 155 17.11 9.31 8.81
C MET A 155 17.80 9.14 7.46
N GLU A 156 17.47 8.10 6.71
CA GLU A 156 17.97 7.94 5.34
C GLU A 156 17.55 9.13 4.47
N SER A 157 16.24 9.46 4.47
CA SER A 157 15.72 10.61 3.72
C SER A 157 16.30 11.94 4.20
N TYR A 158 16.47 12.11 5.51
CA TYR A 158 17.06 13.33 6.09
C TYR A 158 18.52 13.56 5.65
N ASN A 159 19.28 12.49 5.47
CA ASN A 159 20.69 12.56 5.07
C ASN A 159 20.87 12.72 3.54
N MET A 160 19.82 12.56 2.75
CA MET A 160 19.88 12.83 1.31
C MET A 160 20.05 14.34 1.05
N SER A 161 20.81 14.65 0.04
CA SER A 161 20.85 16.02 -0.46
C SER A 161 19.51 16.41 -1.11
N ARG A 162 19.22 17.71 -1.14
CA ARG A 162 18.00 18.22 -1.83
C ARG A 162 17.97 17.82 -3.31
N GLU A 163 19.13 17.75 -3.95
CA GLU A 163 19.22 17.32 -5.34
C GLU A 163 18.91 15.83 -5.50
N GLU A 164 19.39 14.98 -4.61
CA GLU A 164 19.04 13.55 -4.61
C GLU A 164 17.54 13.33 -4.42
N ILE A 165 16.93 13.98 -3.43
CA ILE A 165 15.48 13.93 -3.19
C ILE A 165 14.73 14.32 -4.47
N LYS A 166 15.10 15.42 -5.09
CA LYS A 166 14.49 15.91 -6.33
C LYS A 166 14.65 14.93 -7.49
N VAL A 167 15.86 14.46 -7.74
CA VAL A 167 16.15 13.50 -8.82
C VAL A 167 15.40 12.19 -8.60
N ASN A 168 15.36 11.70 -7.38
CA ASN A 168 14.64 10.48 -7.04
C ASN A 168 13.13 10.66 -7.16
N GLY A 169 12.56 11.74 -6.66
CA GLY A 169 11.15 12.05 -6.80
C GLY A 169 10.71 12.18 -8.27
N LEU A 170 11.50 12.87 -9.10
CA LEU A 170 11.22 12.97 -10.54
C LEU A 170 11.30 11.62 -11.25
N ALA A 171 12.18 10.72 -10.84
CA ALA A 171 12.20 9.35 -11.37
C ALA A 171 10.94 8.57 -10.99
N GLY A 172 10.40 8.78 -9.77
CA GLY A 172 9.11 8.24 -9.36
C GLY A 172 7.96 8.77 -10.24
N ARG A 173 7.98 10.06 -10.53
CA ARG A 173 6.99 10.66 -11.45
C ARG A 173 7.09 10.10 -12.86
N GLU A 174 8.30 9.96 -13.38
CA GLU A 174 8.52 9.36 -14.70
C GLU A 174 7.95 7.94 -14.76
N TRP A 175 8.26 7.12 -13.76
CA TRP A 175 7.76 5.76 -13.71
C TRP A 175 6.25 5.69 -13.54
N VAL A 176 5.66 6.41 -12.58
CA VAL A 176 4.21 6.32 -12.28
C VAL A 176 3.34 6.84 -13.44
N THR A 177 3.89 7.70 -14.31
CA THR A 177 3.22 8.18 -15.51
C THR A 177 3.55 7.35 -16.76
N SER A 178 4.44 6.38 -16.65
CA SER A 178 4.84 5.51 -17.76
C SER A 178 3.78 4.44 -18.07
N GLU A 179 3.91 3.83 -19.24
CA GLU A 179 3.09 2.68 -19.64
C GLU A 179 3.38 1.44 -18.77
N GLU A 180 4.59 1.32 -18.22
CA GLU A 180 4.98 0.20 -17.35
C GLU A 180 4.15 0.18 -16.07
N SER A 181 3.99 1.33 -15.40
CA SER A 181 3.33 1.40 -14.10
C SER A 181 1.85 1.08 -14.12
N MET A 182 1.18 1.27 -15.27
CA MET A 182 -0.27 1.13 -15.44
C MET A 182 -1.12 2.00 -14.48
N ALA A 183 -0.50 2.93 -13.75
CA ALA A 183 -1.15 3.72 -12.71
C ALA A 183 -1.91 4.94 -13.26
N SER A 184 -1.72 5.33 -14.52
CA SER A 184 -2.47 6.43 -15.11
C SER A 184 -3.93 6.06 -15.35
N SER A 185 -4.86 7.00 -15.12
CA SER A 185 -6.30 6.78 -15.35
C SER A 185 -6.60 6.30 -16.78
N LYS A 186 -5.84 6.80 -17.75
CA LYS A 186 -5.97 6.37 -19.16
C LYS A 186 -5.64 4.88 -19.27
N LYS A 187 -4.51 4.46 -18.78
CA LYS A 187 -4.05 3.06 -18.85
C LYS A 187 -4.94 2.11 -18.06
N MET A 188 -5.38 2.55 -16.90
CA MET A 188 -6.34 1.78 -16.09
C MET A 188 -7.64 1.54 -16.84
N ASN A 189 -8.19 2.58 -17.52
CA ASN A 189 -9.39 2.44 -18.32
C ASN A 189 -9.19 1.50 -19.51
N GLU A 190 -8.09 1.62 -20.23
CA GLU A 190 -7.74 0.74 -21.35
C GLU A 190 -7.67 -0.72 -20.89
N ASN A 191 -6.99 -0.98 -19.80
CA ASN A 191 -6.85 -2.31 -19.21
C ASN A 191 -8.20 -2.85 -18.71
N MET A 192 -9.02 -2.00 -18.07
CA MET A 192 -10.35 -2.40 -17.61
C MET A 192 -11.22 -2.89 -18.77
N VAL A 193 -11.30 -2.12 -19.85
CA VAL A 193 -12.06 -2.53 -21.05
C VAL A 193 -11.52 -3.84 -21.62
N LYS A 194 -10.21 -3.92 -21.81
CA LYS A 194 -9.54 -5.13 -22.32
C LYS A 194 -9.87 -6.37 -21.49
N TYR A 195 -9.75 -6.29 -20.16
CA TYR A 195 -9.98 -7.45 -19.30
C TYR A 195 -11.46 -7.79 -19.11
N ILE A 196 -12.37 -6.81 -19.24
CA ILE A 196 -13.81 -7.08 -19.30
C ILE A 196 -14.11 -7.89 -20.56
N ASP A 197 -13.64 -7.43 -21.73
CA ASP A 197 -13.84 -8.13 -23.00
C ASP A 197 -13.25 -9.55 -22.97
N GLN A 198 -12.03 -9.68 -22.44
CA GLN A 198 -11.41 -10.98 -22.27
C GLN A 198 -12.24 -11.88 -21.36
N THR A 199 -12.69 -11.37 -20.22
CA THR A 199 -13.49 -12.14 -19.26
C THR A 199 -14.81 -12.61 -19.88
N ILE A 200 -15.49 -11.75 -20.64
CA ILE A 200 -16.73 -12.11 -21.34
C ILE A 200 -16.48 -13.21 -22.37
N ASN A 201 -15.40 -13.09 -23.14
CA ASN A 201 -15.07 -14.05 -24.19
C ASN A 201 -14.60 -15.42 -23.64
N GLU A 202 -13.91 -15.41 -22.51
CA GLU A 202 -13.35 -16.62 -21.91
C GLU A 202 -14.25 -17.22 -20.82
N PHE A 203 -15.32 -16.52 -20.45
CA PHE A 203 -16.20 -16.94 -19.35
C PHE A 203 -16.84 -18.30 -19.61
N LYS A 204 -16.59 -19.21 -18.69
CA LYS A 204 -17.29 -20.51 -18.62
C LYS A 204 -18.14 -20.51 -17.36
N PRO A 205 -19.47 -20.70 -17.49
CA PRO A 205 -20.35 -20.79 -16.33
C PRO A 205 -19.84 -21.87 -15.38
N ARG A 206 -19.67 -21.51 -14.11
CA ARG A 206 -19.45 -22.52 -13.09
C ARG A 206 -20.73 -23.32 -12.90
N LYS A 207 -20.59 -24.61 -12.76
CA LYS A 207 -21.69 -25.46 -12.35
C LYS A 207 -22.04 -25.09 -10.90
N ASN A 208 -23.14 -24.36 -10.73
CA ASN A 208 -23.50 -23.80 -9.44
C ASN A 208 -23.99 -24.82 -8.42
N PHE A 209 -24.52 -25.96 -8.90
CA PHE A 209 -25.09 -26.98 -8.05
C PHE A 209 -24.80 -28.38 -8.61
N ASP A 210 -24.38 -29.30 -7.76
CA ASP A 210 -24.45 -30.72 -8.00
C ASP A 210 -25.58 -31.31 -7.15
N PHE A 211 -26.53 -31.97 -7.77
CA PHE A 211 -27.50 -32.78 -7.03
C PHE A 211 -26.81 -34.05 -6.54
N ILE A 212 -26.52 -34.07 -5.26
CA ILE A 212 -26.00 -35.28 -4.62
C ILE A 212 -27.20 -36.05 -4.06
N LYS A 213 -27.47 -37.21 -4.63
CA LYS A 213 -28.43 -38.15 -4.02
C LYS A 213 -27.77 -38.73 -2.77
N ILE A 214 -28.27 -38.33 -1.62
CA ILE A 214 -27.79 -38.85 -0.34
C ILE A 214 -28.35 -40.27 -0.20
N ASP A 215 -27.47 -41.24 -0.28
CA ASP A 215 -27.83 -42.60 0.11
C ASP A 215 -27.78 -42.71 1.64
N SER A 216 -28.90 -43.02 2.25
CA SER A 216 -29.04 -43.13 3.71
C SER A 216 -28.14 -44.19 4.35
N GLN A 217 -27.48 -45.01 3.54
CA GLN A 217 -26.54 -46.02 3.98
C GLN A 217 -25.07 -45.59 3.97
N LEU A 218 -24.77 -44.41 3.47
CA LEU A 218 -23.38 -43.90 3.49
C LEU A 218 -22.98 -43.42 4.89
N PRO A 219 -21.80 -43.81 5.38
CA PRO A 219 -21.30 -43.32 6.67
C PRO A 219 -21.16 -41.79 6.65
N VAL A 220 -21.59 -41.15 7.74
CA VAL A 220 -21.58 -39.66 7.89
C VAL A 220 -20.25 -39.04 7.52
N LYS A 221 -19.12 -39.70 7.75
CA LYS A 221 -17.78 -39.27 7.34
C LYS A 221 -17.61 -39.09 5.82
N GLN A 222 -18.31 -39.83 4.98
CA GLN A 222 -18.21 -39.67 3.52
C GLN A 222 -19.11 -38.55 2.99
N LEU A 223 -20.17 -38.20 3.72
CA LEU A 223 -21.05 -37.08 3.41
C LEU A 223 -20.34 -35.73 3.64
N CYS A 224 -19.62 -35.61 4.75
CA CYS A 224 -18.88 -34.37 5.05
C CYS A 224 -17.75 -34.07 4.05
N HIS A 225 -17.08 -35.09 3.51
CA HIS A 225 -16.03 -34.90 2.51
C HIS A 225 -16.53 -34.42 1.14
N LYS A 226 -17.80 -34.66 0.80
CA LYS A 226 -18.39 -34.18 -0.46
C LYS A 226 -19.03 -32.80 -0.39
N LEU A 227 -19.19 -32.27 0.81
CA LEU A 227 -19.81 -30.93 1.03
C LEU A 227 -18.78 -29.78 1.21
N ILE A 228 -17.48 -30.09 1.17
CA ILE A 228 -16.40 -29.10 1.49
C ILE A 228 -15.56 -28.70 0.24
N TYR A 229 -15.96 -29.10 -0.99
CA TYR A 229 -15.28 -28.69 -2.21
C TYR A 229 -16.24 -28.15 -3.26
#